data_614efc41e935aa00a8cc409a164a0a5a
#
_entry.id   614efc41e935aa00a8cc409a164a0a5a
#
_cell.length_a   1.000
_cell.length_b   1.000
_cell.length_c   1.000
_cell.angle_alpha   90.00
_cell.angle_beta   90.00
_cell.angle_gamma   90.00
#
_symmetry.space_group_name_H-M   'P 1'
#
loop_
_entity.id
_entity.type
_entity.pdbx_description
1 polymer ?
#
loop_
_entity_poly.entity_id
_entity_poly.type
_entity_poly.pdbx_seq_one_letter_code
_entity_poly.pdbx_strand_id
1 'polypeptide(L)'
;MTIRLSTFQIHSKGLNGLLDMQKAVSKTQEQIASNKRVLTPGDDPIATTRILALNQELALNKQYNSNLQTLSNRLNREEAAIGGVSDLILRAQELVTQSGDGALNKEQRGFLAIELQATIDAMAQMMNSRDASGEFIFAGYQGKSEPFVRGDDGRYRFTGDEGQRNIQIAAATSVASSDSGKKLFVDVKSVEPTIAAHANAGNRGTPPATIGKETITDPAAFAKLYPEDVVIEFRPLDEASPPRLTYSIRQVSDGRVLVENQPYSSGDQIKFGGAAVTISGSPAVGDTFIVESSDRKGLLSGLEDFVAALYKFGDNVADKEALATKTASALTNLNNAQTALLETRSSIGARLNLVDNTLTANEDSNLAIQTALSTLQDLDYASAISQLTQESFILEAAQASFARVSKLSIFNYI
;
A
#
# COMPACT_ATOMS: atom_id res chain seq x y z
N MET A 1 -78.95 32.30 -7.60
CA MET A 1 -78.47 31.91 -8.93
C MET A 1 -78.36 30.40 -8.95
N THR A 2 -79.27 29.72 -9.67
CA THR A 2 -79.13 28.26 -9.90
C THR A 2 -78.15 28.03 -11.05
N ILE A 3 -76.99 27.51 -10.73
CA ILE A 3 -75.98 27.11 -11.74
C ILE A 3 -76.59 25.89 -12.47
N ARG A 4 -77.10 26.09 -13.71
CA ARG A 4 -77.44 24.98 -14.60
C ARG A 4 -76.14 24.33 -15.11
N LEU A 5 -75.80 23.22 -14.50
CA LEU A 5 -74.71 22.36 -15.02
C LEU A 5 -75.17 21.74 -16.35
N SER A 6 -74.38 21.91 -17.40
CA SER A 6 -74.64 21.23 -18.68
C SER A 6 -74.52 19.72 -18.50
N THR A 7 -75.37 18.92 -19.17
CA THR A 7 -75.27 17.45 -19.18
C THR A 7 -73.89 16.95 -19.53
N PHE A 8 -73.23 17.66 -20.44
CA PHE A 8 -71.78 17.38 -20.80
C PHE A 8 -70.83 17.57 -19.61
N GLN A 9 -71.04 18.65 -18.80
CA GLN A 9 -70.20 18.88 -17.61
C GLN A 9 -70.42 17.82 -16.51
N ILE A 10 -71.64 17.29 -16.37
CA ILE A 10 -71.96 16.21 -15.43
C ILE A 10 -71.27 14.91 -15.86
N HIS A 11 -71.37 14.57 -17.15
CA HIS A 11 -70.72 13.40 -17.71
C HIS A 11 -69.20 13.51 -17.63
N SER A 12 -68.62 14.66 -17.99
CA SER A 12 -67.19 14.88 -17.90
C SER A 12 -66.67 14.81 -16.45
N LYS A 13 -67.36 15.40 -15.50
CA LYS A 13 -66.99 15.27 -14.07
C LYS A 13 -67.11 13.83 -13.55
N GLY A 14 -68.17 13.11 -13.97
CA GLY A 14 -68.36 11.72 -13.58
C GLY A 14 -67.25 10.79 -14.16
N LEU A 15 -66.88 11.01 -15.44
CA LEU A 15 -65.81 10.26 -16.08
C LEU A 15 -64.42 10.55 -15.43
N ASN A 16 -64.13 11.83 -15.16
CA ASN A 16 -62.88 12.20 -14.47
C ASN A 16 -62.79 11.58 -13.07
N GLY A 17 -63.91 11.58 -12.31
CA GLY A 17 -63.96 10.91 -10.99
C GLY A 17 -63.72 9.40 -11.08
N LEU A 18 -64.26 8.72 -12.10
CA LEU A 18 -63.99 7.29 -12.35
C LEU A 18 -62.53 7.04 -12.71
N LEU A 19 -61.91 7.86 -13.56
CA LEU A 19 -60.51 7.76 -13.92
C LEU A 19 -59.59 8.00 -12.71
N ASP A 20 -59.93 8.94 -11.85
CA ASP A 20 -59.17 9.21 -10.64
C ASP A 20 -59.23 8.04 -9.63
N MET A 21 -60.45 7.43 -9.48
CA MET A 21 -60.61 6.22 -8.67
C MET A 21 -59.84 5.02 -9.24
N GLN A 22 -59.89 4.82 -10.56
CA GLN A 22 -59.12 3.77 -11.20
C GLN A 22 -57.63 3.96 -11.04
N LYS A 23 -57.12 5.21 -11.11
CA LYS A 23 -55.72 5.52 -10.82
C LYS A 23 -55.36 5.20 -9.35
N ALA A 24 -56.24 5.50 -8.38
CA ALA A 24 -56.02 5.19 -6.98
C ALA A 24 -55.84 3.67 -6.77
N VAL A 25 -56.81 2.88 -7.28
CA VAL A 25 -56.77 1.41 -7.24
C VAL A 25 -55.46 0.87 -7.88
N SER A 26 -55.11 1.37 -9.07
CA SER A 26 -53.87 0.95 -9.76
C SER A 26 -52.63 1.29 -8.93
N LYS A 27 -52.58 2.49 -8.34
CA LYS A 27 -51.48 2.92 -7.47
C LYS A 27 -51.32 2.00 -6.24
N THR A 28 -52.42 1.71 -5.55
CA THR A 28 -52.39 0.81 -4.38
C THR A 28 -51.98 -0.61 -4.77
N GLN A 29 -52.40 -1.11 -5.96
CA GLN A 29 -51.95 -2.37 -6.50
C GLN A 29 -50.45 -2.37 -6.79
N GLU A 30 -49.89 -1.30 -7.38
CA GLU A 30 -48.45 -1.16 -7.63
C GLU A 30 -47.65 -1.10 -6.31
N GLN A 31 -48.15 -0.40 -5.29
CA GLN A 31 -47.55 -0.37 -3.95
C GLN A 31 -47.51 -1.76 -3.33
N ILE A 32 -48.59 -2.55 -3.43
CA ILE A 32 -48.69 -3.91 -2.91
C ILE A 32 -47.70 -4.82 -3.72
N ALA A 33 -47.68 -4.69 -5.05
CA ALA A 33 -46.80 -5.49 -5.91
C ALA A 33 -45.33 -5.22 -5.71
N SER A 34 -44.95 -3.95 -5.43
CA SER A 34 -43.57 -3.54 -5.21
C SER A 34 -43.11 -3.60 -3.75
N ASN A 35 -44.02 -3.85 -2.82
CA ASN A 35 -43.81 -3.73 -1.36
C ASN A 35 -43.30 -2.35 -0.93
N LYS A 36 -43.65 -1.28 -1.67
CA LYS A 36 -43.18 0.06 -1.39
C LYS A 36 -44.36 1.04 -1.22
N ARG A 37 -44.29 1.84 -0.17
CA ARG A 37 -45.23 2.92 0.08
C ARG A 37 -45.02 4.09 -0.89
N VAL A 38 -43.73 4.40 -1.18
CA VAL A 38 -43.32 5.50 -2.06
C VAL A 38 -42.79 4.90 -3.37
N LEU A 39 -43.55 5.09 -4.45
CA LEU A 39 -43.17 4.58 -5.78
C LEU A 39 -42.43 5.64 -6.61
N THR A 40 -42.94 6.88 -6.54
CA THR A 40 -42.44 8.00 -7.31
C THR A 40 -42.11 9.19 -6.42
N PRO A 41 -41.18 10.09 -6.84
CA PRO A 41 -40.93 11.34 -6.10
C PRO A 41 -42.16 12.23 -5.87
N GLY A 42 -43.18 12.05 -6.73
CA GLY A 42 -44.45 12.79 -6.61
C GLY A 42 -45.34 12.29 -5.46
N ASP A 43 -45.15 11.07 -4.96
CA ASP A 43 -45.95 10.49 -3.88
C ASP A 43 -45.58 11.11 -2.52
N ASP A 44 -44.29 11.21 -2.24
CA ASP A 44 -43.75 11.82 -1.01
C ASP A 44 -42.35 12.39 -1.31
N PRO A 45 -42.26 13.68 -1.68
CA PRO A 45 -40.97 14.31 -2.03
C PRO A 45 -39.98 14.32 -0.87
N ILE A 46 -40.49 14.47 0.37
CA ILE A 46 -39.61 14.52 1.57
C ILE A 46 -39.08 13.15 1.88
N ALA A 47 -39.90 12.10 1.83
CA ALA A 47 -39.43 10.73 2.02
C ALA A 47 -38.46 10.34 0.89
N THR A 48 -38.75 10.69 -0.36
CA THR A 48 -37.87 10.36 -1.50
C THR A 48 -36.47 10.97 -1.36
N THR A 49 -36.34 12.23 -0.95
CA THR A 49 -35.04 12.86 -0.72
C THR A 49 -34.26 12.16 0.40
N ARG A 50 -34.93 11.76 1.48
CA ARG A 50 -34.31 11.01 2.58
C ARG A 50 -33.89 9.60 2.14
N ILE A 51 -34.77 8.89 1.40
CA ILE A 51 -34.45 7.55 0.85
C ILE A 51 -33.26 7.63 -0.07
N LEU A 52 -33.15 8.65 -0.92
CA LEU A 52 -32.01 8.85 -1.80
C LEU A 52 -30.71 9.06 -1.00
N ALA A 53 -30.73 9.93 0.02
CA ALA A 53 -29.58 10.19 0.88
C ALA A 53 -29.10 8.92 1.62
N LEU A 54 -30.04 8.17 2.22
CA LEU A 54 -29.75 6.92 2.94
C LEU A 54 -29.22 5.84 2.00
N ASN A 55 -29.74 5.71 0.79
CA ASN A 55 -29.23 4.77 -0.22
C ASN A 55 -27.81 5.15 -0.66
N GLN A 56 -27.50 6.44 -0.78
CA GLN A 56 -26.14 6.91 -1.10
C GLN A 56 -25.17 6.57 0.05
N GLU A 57 -25.58 6.80 1.29
CA GLU A 57 -24.79 6.45 2.47
C GLU A 57 -24.54 4.94 2.55
N LEU A 58 -25.59 4.13 2.32
CA LEU A 58 -25.48 2.66 2.26
C LEU A 58 -24.50 2.19 1.17
N ALA A 59 -24.51 2.83 0.00
CA ALA A 59 -23.57 2.52 -1.09
C ALA A 59 -22.13 2.86 -0.72
N LEU A 60 -21.90 4.00 -0.08
CA LEU A 60 -20.57 4.39 0.43
C LEU A 60 -20.07 3.42 1.51
N ASN A 61 -20.93 3.05 2.46
CA ASN A 61 -20.55 2.08 3.50
C ASN A 61 -20.22 0.70 2.91
N LYS A 62 -20.94 0.25 1.90
CA LYS A 62 -20.62 -0.99 1.17
C LYS A 62 -19.23 -0.89 0.50
N GLN A 63 -18.90 0.26 -0.08
CA GLN A 63 -17.57 0.47 -0.65
C GLN A 63 -16.48 0.45 0.43
N TYR A 64 -16.72 1.12 1.57
CA TYR A 64 -15.78 1.07 2.70
C TYR A 64 -15.61 -0.34 3.24
N ASN A 65 -16.66 -1.14 3.35
CA ASN A 65 -16.55 -2.55 3.76
C ASN A 65 -15.72 -3.38 2.77
N SER A 66 -15.87 -3.16 1.47
CA SER A 66 -15.02 -3.80 0.45
C SER A 66 -13.55 -3.37 0.58
N ASN A 67 -13.31 -2.09 0.85
CA ASN A 67 -11.98 -1.54 1.10
C ASN A 67 -11.35 -2.14 2.37
N LEU A 68 -12.13 -2.26 3.46
CA LEU A 68 -11.70 -2.89 4.71
C LEU A 68 -11.31 -4.36 4.51
N GLN A 69 -12.10 -5.11 3.75
CA GLN A 69 -11.77 -6.50 3.43
C GLN A 69 -10.48 -6.62 2.61
N THR A 70 -10.29 -5.73 1.64
CA THR A 70 -9.05 -5.68 0.84
C THR A 70 -7.86 -5.34 1.73
N LEU A 71 -8.01 -4.34 2.60
CA LEU A 71 -6.97 -3.92 3.55
C LEU A 71 -6.61 -5.04 4.52
N SER A 72 -7.61 -5.70 5.13
CA SER A 72 -7.39 -6.84 6.03
C SER A 72 -6.60 -7.96 5.34
N ASN A 73 -6.97 -8.33 4.12
CA ASN A 73 -6.28 -9.36 3.36
C ASN A 73 -4.81 -9.00 3.07
N ARG A 74 -4.53 -7.73 2.76
CA ARG A 74 -3.16 -7.25 2.50
C ARG A 74 -2.32 -7.24 3.78
N LEU A 75 -2.85 -6.70 4.87
CA LEU A 75 -2.16 -6.64 6.16
C LEU A 75 -1.88 -8.03 6.74
N ASN A 76 -2.82 -8.98 6.62
CA ASN A 76 -2.60 -10.36 7.05
C ASN A 76 -1.50 -11.05 6.21
N ARG A 77 -1.44 -10.77 4.91
CA ARG A 77 -0.38 -11.32 4.07
C ARG A 77 0.98 -10.68 4.38
N GLU A 78 1.01 -9.40 4.66
CA GLU A 78 2.21 -8.69 5.09
C GLU A 78 2.71 -9.23 6.44
N GLU A 79 1.83 -9.41 7.40
CA GLU A 79 2.14 -9.98 8.71
C GLU A 79 2.72 -11.39 8.57
N ALA A 80 2.13 -12.23 7.74
CA ALA A 80 2.63 -13.58 7.48
C ALA A 80 4.02 -13.58 6.83
N ALA A 81 4.28 -12.67 5.87
CA ALA A 81 5.58 -12.54 5.23
C ALA A 81 6.65 -12.05 6.22
N ILE A 82 6.34 -11.02 7.02
CA ILE A 82 7.23 -10.51 8.07
C ILE A 82 7.48 -11.58 9.14
N GLY A 83 6.47 -12.35 9.51
CA GLY A 83 6.60 -13.50 10.42
C GLY A 83 7.59 -14.54 9.90
N GLY A 84 7.46 -14.92 8.63
CA GLY A 84 8.40 -15.83 7.98
C GLY A 84 9.84 -15.31 7.92
N VAL A 85 10.03 -14.01 7.62
CA VAL A 85 11.37 -13.38 7.69
C VAL A 85 11.91 -13.38 9.12
N SER A 86 11.06 -13.12 10.11
CA SER A 86 11.43 -13.14 11.54
C SER A 86 11.95 -14.52 11.96
N ASP A 87 11.29 -15.61 11.55
CA ASP A 87 11.72 -16.97 11.83
C ASP A 87 13.07 -17.30 11.14
N LEU A 88 13.27 -16.83 9.91
CA LEU A 88 14.54 -16.99 9.21
C LEU A 88 15.67 -16.15 9.84
N ILE A 89 15.37 -14.99 10.44
CA ILE A 89 16.34 -14.22 11.23
C ILE A 89 16.80 -15.04 12.45
N LEU A 90 15.89 -15.69 13.17
CA LEU A 90 16.26 -16.55 14.28
C LEU A 90 17.17 -17.70 13.82
N ARG A 91 16.85 -18.32 12.69
CA ARG A 91 17.72 -19.36 12.10
C ARG A 91 19.09 -18.81 11.72
N ALA A 92 19.14 -17.61 11.13
CA ALA A 92 20.41 -16.94 10.81
C ALA A 92 21.24 -16.64 12.08
N GLN A 93 20.60 -16.20 13.16
CA GLN A 93 21.27 -15.99 14.46
C GLN A 93 21.90 -17.26 15.01
N GLU A 94 21.23 -18.42 14.91
CA GLU A 94 21.78 -19.72 15.29
C GLU A 94 23.03 -20.04 14.48
N LEU A 95 22.95 -19.91 13.13
CA LEU A 95 24.06 -20.20 12.22
C LEU A 95 25.26 -19.25 12.43
N VAL A 96 24.97 -17.95 12.64
CA VAL A 96 26.01 -16.94 12.94
C VAL A 96 26.68 -17.24 14.28
N THR A 97 25.91 -17.62 15.30
CA THR A 97 26.45 -18.00 16.61
C THR A 97 27.31 -19.25 16.50
N GLN A 98 26.84 -20.27 15.79
CA GLN A 98 27.60 -21.51 15.58
C GLN A 98 28.88 -21.24 14.80
N SER A 99 28.84 -20.38 13.79
CA SER A 99 30.03 -20.04 12.97
C SER A 99 31.10 -19.25 13.73
N GLY A 100 30.71 -18.59 14.84
CA GLY A 100 31.63 -17.88 15.75
C GLY A 100 32.36 -18.81 16.73
N ASP A 101 32.05 -20.10 16.75
CA ASP A 101 32.78 -21.05 17.59
C ASP A 101 34.24 -21.16 17.13
N GLY A 102 35.18 -20.77 18.01
CA GLY A 102 36.59 -20.80 17.76
C GLY A 102 37.18 -22.21 17.54
N ALA A 103 36.45 -23.27 17.84
CA ALA A 103 36.81 -24.65 17.59
C ALA A 103 36.66 -25.05 16.12
N LEU A 104 35.81 -24.36 15.35
CA LEU A 104 35.55 -24.65 13.95
C LEU A 104 36.75 -24.26 13.06
N ASN A 105 37.11 -25.14 12.13
CA ASN A 105 38.05 -24.83 11.07
C ASN A 105 37.40 -24.13 9.87
N LYS A 106 38.17 -23.60 8.93
CA LYS A 106 37.69 -22.87 7.76
C LYS A 106 36.72 -23.69 6.90
N GLU A 107 36.96 -25.00 6.74
CA GLU A 107 36.11 -25.87 5.94
C GLU A 107 34.73 -26.04 6.58
N GLN A 108 34.67 -26.27 7.88
CA GLN A 108 33.40 -26.37 8.64
C GLN A 108 32.60 -25.06 8.62
N ARG A 109 33.27 -23.91 8.72
CA ARG A 109 32.64 -22.60 8.55
C ARG A 109 32.10 -22.40 7.13
N GLY A 110 32.78 -22.99 6.11
CA GLY A 110 32.31 -23.00 4.72
C GLY A 110 30.94 -23.71 4.57
N PHE A 111 30.71 -24.82 5.28
CA PHE A 111 29.38 -25.48 5.28
C PHE A 111 28.30 -24.61 5.89
N LEU A 112 28.59 -23.93 7.00
CA LEU A 112 27.65 -22.97 7.61
C LEU A 112 27.38 -21.76 6.70
N ALA A 113 28.38 -21.31 5.95
CA ALA A 113 28.22 -20.25 4.96
C ALA A 113 27.25 -20.64 3.84
N ILE A 114 27.28 -21.90 3.38
CA ILE A 114 26.33 -22.41 2.39
C ILE A 114 24.89 -22.41 2.95
N GLU A 115 24.72 -22.89 4.19
CA GLU A 115 23.41 -22.91 4.83
C GLU A 115 22.88 -21.49 5.10
N LEU A 116 23.77 -20.58 5.50
CA LEU A 116 23.40 -19.16 5.68
C LEU A 116 23.00 -18.51 4.35
N GLN A 117 23.70 -18.84 3.24
CA GLN A 117 23.33 -18.37 1.90
C GLN A 117 21.92 -18.88 1.50
N ALA A 118 21.60 -20.14 1.77
CA ALA A 118 20.26 -20.67 1.54
C ALA A 118 19.18 -19.94 2.38
N THR A 119 19.53 -19.56 3.61
CA THR A 119 18.66 -18.76 4.50
C THR A 119 18.44 -17.35 3.95
N ILE A 120 19.49 -16.72 3.40
CA ILE A 120 19.41 -15.42 2.71
C ILE A 120 18.47 -15.50 1.51
N ASP A 121 18.63 -16.54 0.66
CA ASP A 121 17.79 -16.76 -0.52
C ASP A 121 16.33 -16.98 -0.12
N ALA A 122 16.05 -17.72 0.97
CA ALA A 122 14.71 -17.88 1.52
C ALA A 122 14.13 -16.57 2.06
N MET A 123 14.92 -15.74 2.76
CA MET A 123 14.49 -14.40 3.18
C MET A 123 14.10 -13.53 1.99
N ALA A 124 14.93 -13.50 0.95
CA ALA A 124 14.64 -12.73 -0.26
C ALA A 124 13.33 -13.17 -0.92
N GLN A 125 13.02 -14.47 -0.96
CA GLN A 125 11.74 -14.98 -1.46
C GLN A 125 10.56 -14.49 -0.62
N MET A 126 10.68 -14.47 0.72
CA MET A 126 9.64 -13.92 1.60
C MET A 126 9.47 -12.41 1.42
N MET A 127 10.56 -11.67 1.24
CA MET A 127 10.55 -10.24 0.96
C MET A 127 9.98 -9.91 -0.43
N ASN A 128 10.00 -10.87 -1.36
CA ASN A 128 9.39 -10.79 -2.68
C ASN A 128 7.96 -11.39 -2.71
N SER A 129 7.30 -11.46 -1.57
CA SER A 129 5.92 -11.95 -1.48
C SER A 129 4.96 -11.07 -2.28
N ARG A 130 3.93 -11.72 -2.88
CA ARG A 130 2.89 -11.04 -3.64
C ARG A 130 1.54 -11.13 -2.94
N ASP A 131 0.71 -10.12 -3.16
CA ASP A 131 -0.67 -10.13 -2.72
C ASP A 131 -1.57 -10.96 -3.67
N ALA A 132 -2.87 -11.02 -3.38
CA ALA A 132 -3.85 -11.73 -4.19
C ALA A 132 -4.02 -11.17 -5.62
N SER A 133 -3.61 -9.92 -5.84
CA SER A 133 -3.64 -9.25 -7.15
C SER A 133 -2.36 -9.52 -7.95
N GLY A 134 -1.39 -10.24 -7.38
CA GLY A 134 -0.07 -10.50 -7.97
C GLY A 134 0.93 -9.36 -7.81
N GLU A 135 0.60 -8.30 -7.07
CA GLU A 135 1.52 -7.20 -6.78
C GLU A 135 2.45 -7.54 -5.63
N PHE A 136 3.71 -7.12 -5.73
CA PHE A 136 4.68 -7.24 -4.64
C PHE A 136 4.32 -6.33 -3.47
N ILE A 137 4.29 -6.90 -2.26
CA ILE A 137 3.82 -6.20 -1.05
C ILE A 137 4.80 -5.12 -0.63
N PHE A 138 6.12 -5.39 -0.72
CA PHE A 138 7.19 -4.55 -0.18
C PHE A 138 7.85 -3.62 -1.22
N ALA A 139 7.30 -3.56 -2.45
CA ALA A 139 7.87 -2.76 -3.55
C ALA A 139 7.46 -1.27 -3.52
N GLY A 140 6.68 -0.83 -2.54
CA GLY A 140 6.15 0.52 -2.48
C GLY A 140 5.07 0.79 -3.54
N TYR A 141 5.23 1.86 -4.32
CA TYR A 141 4.33 2.14 -5.45
C TYR A 141 4.62 1.29 -6.69
N GLN A 142 5.82 0.69 -6.78
CA GLN A 142 6.26 -0.15 -7.91
C GLN A 142 5.82 -1.62 -7.76
N GLY A 143 4.59 -1.88 -7.34
CA GLY A 143 4.08 -3.22 -7.03
C GLY A 143 4.20 -4.27 -8.14
N LYS A 144 4.53 -3.89 -9.37
CA LYS A 144 4.77 -4.82 -10.49
C LYS A 144 6.23 -5.25 -10.63
N SER A 145 7.15 -4.54 -10.01
CA SER A 145 8.60 -4.80 -10.05
C SER A 145 9.03 -5.56 -8.80
N GLU A 146 9.87 -6.57 -8.99
CA GLU A 146 10.42 -7.36 -7.89
C GLU A 146 11.29 -6.48 -6.99
N PRO A 147 11.00 -6.37 -5.67
CA PRO A 147 11.70 -5.42 -4.80
C PRO A 147 13.12 -5.86 -4.43
N PHE A 148 13.42 -7.15 -4.34
CA PHE A 148 14.75 -7.65 -3.99
C PHE A 148 15.30 -8.53 -5.12
N VAL A 149 16.17 -7.96 -5.93
CA VAL A 149 16.73 -8.62 -7.13
C VAL A 149 18.19 -8.98 -6.86
N ARG A 150 18.59 -10.18 -7.30
CA ARG A 150 19.98 -10.61 -7.24
C ARG A 150 20.76 -9.98 -8.38
N GLY A 151 21.81 -9.20 -8.07
CA GLY A 151 22.69 -8.59 -9.06
C GLY A 151 23.70 -9.59 -9.64
N ASP A 152 24.44 -9.16 -10.67
CA ASP A 152 25.49 -9.95 -11.34
C ASP A 152 26.64 -10.34 -10.39
N ASP A 153 26.82 -9.57 -9.31
CA ASP A 153 27.78 -9.85 -8.24
C ASP A 153 27.28 -10.91 -7.23
N GLY A 154 26.08 -11.45 -7.46
CA GLY A 154 25.45 -12.46 -6.62
C GLY A 154 24.78 -11.91 -5.37
N ARG A 155 24.76 -10.58 -5.17
CA ARG A 155 24.17 -9.91 -4.00
C ARG A 155 22.76 -9.42 -4.28
N TYR A 156 21.92 -9.41 -3.24
CA TYR A 156 20.59 -8.85 -3.33
C TYR A 156 20.60 -7.32 -3.21
N ARG A 157 19.81 -6.67 -4.07
CA ARG A 157 19.62 -5.22 -4.07
C ARG A 157 18.15 -4.88 -4.06
N PHE A 158 17.82 -3.84 -3.31
CA PHE A 158 16.45 -3.31 -3.30
C PHE A 158 16.26 -2.40 -4.52
N THR A 159 15.21 -2.68 -5.30
CA THR A 159 14.85 -1.97 -6.52
C THR A 159 13.47 -1.32 -6.45
N GLY A 160 12.77 -1.45 -5.30
CA GLY A 160 11.50 -0.80 -5.03
C GLY A 160 11.64 0.67 -4.65
N ASP A 161 10.55 1.27 -4.22
CA ASP A 161 10.51 2.63 -3.70
C ASP A 161 10.02 2.70 -2.24
N GLU A 162 10.05 3.90 -1.65
CA GLU A 162 9.63 4.15 -0.27
C GLU A 162 8.12 4.41 -0.13
N GLY A 163 7.37 4.33 -1.22
CA GLY A 163 5.96 4.65 -1.27
C GLY A 163 5.11 3.77 -0.37
N GLN A 164 4.08 4.38 0.23
CA GLN A 164 3.10 3.69 1.06
C GLN A 164 1.70 3.99 0.54
N ARG A 165 0.99 2.95 0.10
CA ARG A 165 -0.39 3.09 -0.41
C ARG A 165 -1.36 3.14 0.76
N ASN A 166 -2.31 4.08 0.70
CA ASN A 166 -3.37 4.21 1.68
C ASN A 166 -4.71 3.80 1.07
N ILE A 167 -5.53 3.12 1.86
CA ILE A 167 -6.90 2.73 1.50
C ILE A 167 -7.86 3.49 2.40
N GLN A 168 -8.83 4.18 1.80
CA GLN A 168 -9.87 4.88 2.53
C GLN A 168 -10.90 3.88 3.08
N ILE A 169 -11.12 3.87 4.39
CA ILE A 169 -12.00 2.94 5.11
C ILE A 169 -13.22 3.60 5.75
N ALA A 170 -13.23 4.94 5.81
CA ALA A 170 -14.36 5.75 6.25
C ALA A 170 -14.26 7.14 5.61
N ALA A 171 -15.25 8.01 5.80
CA ALA A 171 -15.33 9.33 5.17
C ALA A 171 -14.06 10.18 5.38
N ALA A 172 -13.43 10.11 6.55
CA ALA A 172 -12.23 10.88 6.89
C ALA A 172 -11.04 10.00 7.31
N THR A 173 -11.10 8.68 7.14
CA THR A 173 -10.08 7.75 7.63
C THR A 173 -9.47 6.98 6.48
N SER A 174 -8.15 7.08 6.35
CA SER A 174 -7.34 6.28 5.42
C SER A 174 -6.26 5.53 6.22
N VAL A 175 -5.98 4.29 5.85
CA VAL A 175 -5.00 3.42 6.50
C VAL A 175 -4.01 2.91 5.49
N ALA A 176 -2.75 2.87 5.88
CA ALA A 176 -1.69 2.29 5.06
C ALA A 176 -1.90 0.79 4.84
N SER A 177 -1.87 0.37 3.58
CA SER A 177 -2.15 -1.00 3.15
C SER A 177 -0.92 -1.89 3.06
N SER A 178 0.28 -1.32 3.18
CA SER A 178 1.56 -2.01 3.21
C SER A 178 2.65 -1.09 3.75
N ASP A 179 3.76 -1.66 4.19
CA ASP A 179 4.98 -0.95 4.56
C ASP A 179 6.06 -1.14 3.47
N SER A 180 6.94 -0.15 3.28
CA SER A 180 8.01 -0.25 2.29
C SER A 180 9.10 -1.23 2.73
N GLY A 181 9.52 -2.08 1.80
CA GLY A 181 10.64 -3.01 2.02
C GLY A 181 11.96 -2.30 2.33
N LYS A 182 12.14 -1.06 1.87
CA LYS A 182 13.32 -0.26 2.22
C LYS A 182 13.37 -0.01 3.72
N LYS A 183 12.29 0.51 4.29
CA LYS A 183 12.20 0.80 5.73
C LYS A 183 12.38 -0.45 6.60
N LEU A 184 11.82 -1.59 6.15
CA LEU A 184 11.81 -2.82 6.94
C LEU A 184 13.11 -3.60 6.88
N PHE A 185 13.73 -3.69 5.70
CA PHE A 185 14.79 -4.66 5.44
C PHE A 185 16.10 -4.01 4.98
N VAL A 186 16.08 -2.75 4.52
CA VAL A 186 17.27 -2.06 4.03
C VAL A 186 17.78 -1.05 5.05
N ASP A 187 16.91 -0.23 5.62
CA ASP A 187 17.26 0.83 6.57
C ASP A 187 17.32 0.32 8.01
N VAL A 188 17.92 -0.85 8.22
CA VAL A 188 18.08 -1.44 9.56
C VAL A 188 19.28 -0.81 10.26
N LYS A 189 19.12 -0.41 11.53
CA LYS A 189 20.20 0.19 12.31
C LYS A 189 21.40 -0.78 12.42
N SER A 190 22.59 -0.29 12.08
CA SER A 190 23.83 -1.06 12.09
C SER A 190 24.74 -0.58 13.22
N VAL A 191 25.52 -1.52 13.76
CA VAL A 191 26.57 -1.22 14.75
C VAL A 191 27.77 -0.54 14.08
N GLU A 192 28.07 -0.94 12.84
CA GLU A 192 29.17 -0.37 12.08
C GLU A 192 28.62 0.66 11.10
N PRO A 193 29.26 1.85 10.97
CA PRO A 193 28.91 2.79 9.92
C PRO A 193 29.02 2.13 8.54
N THR A 194 28.14 2.51 7.64
CA THR A 194 28.10 2.02 6.26
C THR A 194 28.16 3.19 5.29
N ILE A 195 28.33 2.90 4.02
CA ILE A 195 28.23 3.86 2.93
C ILE A 195 27.19 3.40 1.92
N ALA A 196 26.44 4.34 1.38
CA ALA A 196 25.57 4.16 0.24
C ALA A 196 25.98 5.13 -0.85
N ALA A 197 26.11 4.67 -2.08
CA ALA A 197 26.56 5.52 -3.17
C ALA A 197 25.53 5.53 -4.30
N HIS A 198 25.22 6.71 -4.84
CA HIS A 198 24.29 6.87 -5.95
C HIS A 198 24.74 7.96 -6.93
N ALA A 199 24.33 7.79 -8.19
CA ALA A 199 24.57 8.79 -9.22
C ALA A 199 23.54 9.93 -9.08
N ASN A 200 23.96 11.16 -9.31
CA ASN A 200 23.03 12.29 -9.36
C ASN A 200 22.13 12.15 -10.61
N ALA A 201 20.83 12.41 -10.44
CA ALA A 201 19.86 12.36 -11.54
C ALA A 201 20.15 13.36 -12.68
N GLY A 202 20.95 14.40 -12.42
CA GLY A 202 21.39 15.39 -13.42
C GLY A 202 22.61 14.98 -14.25
N ASN A 203 23.18 13.78 -14.04
CA ASN A 203 24.36 13.30 -14.78
C ASN A 203 24.07 13.13 -16.27
N ARG A 204 25.06 13.48 -17.12
CA ARG A 204 24.92 13.57 -18.58
C ARG A 204 25.76 12.58 -19.36
N GLY A 205 26.55 11.74 -18.69
CA GLY A 205 27.34 10.70 -19.34
C GLY A 205 26.50 9.78 -20.22
N THR A 206 27.00 9.43 -21.42
CA THR A 206 26.29 8.56 -22.37
C THR A 206 27.25 7.47 -22.87
N PRO A 207 27.04 6.19 -22.53
CA PRO A 207 26.00 5.68 -21.61
C PRO A 207 26.20 6.18 -20.18
N PRO A 208 25.14 6.21 -19.35
CA PRO A 208 25.26 6.69 -17.97
C PRO A 208 26.31 5.89 -17.19
N ALA A 209 27.19 6.59 -16.49
CA ALA A 209 28.13 5.94 -15.61
C ALA A 209 27.43 5.48 -14.34
N THR A 210 27.77 4.30 -13.86
CA THR A 210 27.20 3.65 -12.67
C THR A 210 28.21 3.65 -11.53
N ILE A 211 27.72 3.83 -10.29
CA ILE A 211 28.53 3.69 -9.08
C ILE A 211 28.08 2.45 -8.31
N GLY A 212 29.02 1.76 -7.67
CA GLY A 212 28.73 0.57 -6.88
C GLY A 212 29.98 0.01 -6.21
N LYS A 213 29.87 -1.21 -5.68
CA LYS A 213 30.90 -1.91 -4.92
C LYS A 213 31.45 -1.07 -3.76
N GLU A 214 30.52 -0.47 -3.01
CA GLU A 214 30.83 0.32 -1.83
C GLU A 214 31.46 -0.59 -0.76
N THR A 215 32.62 -0.20 -0.27
CA THR A 215 33.36 -1.00 0.72
C THR A 215 34.09 -0.08 1.70
N ILE A 216 34.00 -0.37 2.98
CA ILE A 216 34.87 0.24 3.99
C ILE A 216 36.14 -0.58 4.06
N THR A 217 37.24 0.01 3.59
CA THR A 217 38.54 -0.64 3.52
C THR A 217 39.38 -0.45 4.80
N ASP A 218 39.15 0.67 5.49
CA ASP A 218 39.74 1.00 6.78
C ASP A 218 38.68 1.58 7.72
N PRO A 219 38.14 0.76 8.62
CA PRO A 219 37.10 1.23 9.56
C PRO A 219 37.55 2.34 10.49
N ALA A 220 38.83 2.37 10.88
CA ALA A 220 39.35 3.40 11.79
C ALA A 220 39.51 4.75 11.08
N ALA A 221 39.88 4.77 9.83
CA ALA A 221 39.92 5.97 9.01
C ALA A 221 38.50 6.44 8.68
N PHE A 222 37.58 5.53 8.38
CA PHE A 222 36.19 5.84 8.07
C PHE A 222 35.44 6.41 9.29
N ALA A 223 35.71 5.92 10.49
CA ALA A 223 35.12 6.46 11.71
C ALA A 223 35.47 7.94 11.96
N LYS A 224 36.55 8.46 11.37
CA LYS A 224 36.92 9.88 11.42
C LYS A 224 36.17 10.71 10.35
N LEU A 225 35.75 10.08 9.27
CA LEU A 225 34.94 10.72 8.23
C LEU A 225 33.46 10.73 8.62
N TYR A 226 32.97 9.67 9.23
CA TYR A 226 31.57 9.55 9.67
C TYR A 226 31.21 10.64 10.70
N PRO A 227 30.03 11.30 10.60
CA PRO A 227 28.88 11.01 9.72
C PRO A 227 28.85 11.82 8.40
N GLU A 228 29.99 12.26 7.89
CA GLU A 228 30.08 13.15 6.75
C GLU A 228 29.76 12.43 5.42
N ASP A 229 28.95 13.07 4.59
CA ASP A 229 28.71 12.67 3.22
C ASP A 229 29.74 13.28 2.30
N VAL A 230 30.02 12.61 1.19
CA VAL A 230 30.97 13.11 0.21
C VAL A 230 30.38 13.12 -1.20
N VAL A 231 30.81 14.10 -2.00
CA VAL A 231 30.49 14.19 -3.42
C VAL A 231 31.75 13.97 -4.25
N ILE A 232 31.64 13.09 -5.24
CA ILE A 232 32.66 12.83 -6.25
C ILE A 232 32.24 13.62 -7.50
N GLU A 233 33.03 14.60 -7.89
CA GLU A 233 32.76 15.50 -9.03
C GLU A 233 33.79 15.26 -10.14
N PHE A 234 33.32 15.10 -11.37
CA PHE A 234 34.17 14.91 -12.54
C PHE A 234 34.49 16.23 -13.23
N ARG A 235 35.80 16.48 -13.47
CA ARG A 235 36.31 17.71 -14.08
C ARG A 235 37.33 17.40 -15.18
N PRO A 236 37.49 18.27 -16.19
CA PRO A 236 38.58 18.12 -17.15
C PRO A 236 39.91 18.50 -16.47
N LEU A 237 40.99 17.82 -16.84
CA LEU A 237 42.33 18.28 -16.56
C LEU A 237 42.76 19.21 -17.70
N ASP A 238 42.72 20.53 -17.47
CA ASP A 238 42.93 21.58 -18.51
C ASP A 238 44.35 21.56 -19.12
N GLU A 239 45.33 20.97 -18.42
CA GLU A 239 46.71 20.98 -18.87
C GLU A 239 47.12 19.73 -19.69
N ALA A 240 46.21 18.76 -19.90
CA ALA A 240 46.50 17.56 -20.68
C ALA A 240 45.99 17.63 -22.11
N SER A 241 46.79 17.29 -23.08
CA SER A 241 46.39 17.17 -24.51
C SER A 241 46.58 15.73 -24.99
N PRO A 242 45.50 14.91 -25.18
CA PRO A 242 44.07 15.27 -25.05
C PRO A 242 43.63 15.43 -23.60
N PRO A 243 42.56 16.18 -23.33
CA PRO A 243 42.05 16.38 -21.98
C PRO A 243 41.68 15.05 -21.35
N ARG A 244 42.21 14.77 -20.18
CA ARG A 244 41.89 13.57 -19.40
C ARG A 244 40.80 13.93 -18.37
N LEU A 245 39.86 13.04 -18.20
CA LEU A 245 38.87 13.18 -17.14
C LEU A 245 39.51 12.90 -15.79
N THR A 246 39.32 13.81 -14.85
CA THR A 246 39.74 13.69 -13.46
C THR A 246 38.52 13.75 -12.53
N TYR A 247 38.70 13.28 -11.31
CA TYR A 247 37.70 13.43 -10.26
C TYR A 247 38.29 14.12 -9.04
N SER A 248 37.45 14.86 -8.34
CA SER A 248 37.74 15.42 -7.03
C SER A 248 36.67 14.97 -6.04
N ILE A 249 37.05 14.77 -4.79
CA ILE A 249 36.15 14.32 -3.72
C ILE A 249 36.09 15.39 -2.65
N ARG A 250 34.88 15.82 -2.32
CA ARG A 250 34.62 16.87 -1.33
C ARG A 250 33.61 16.39 -0.30
N GLN A 251 33.75 16.87 0.94
CA GLN A 251 32.67 16.75 1.93
C GLN A 251 31.49 17.64 1.54
N VAL A 252 30.27 17.12 1.78
CA VAL A 252 29.05 17.86 1.44
C VAL A 252 28.81 19.01 2.43
N SER A 253 29.14 18.81 3.71
CA SER A 253 28.82 19.76 4.80
C SER A 253 29.61 21.06 4.73
N ASP A 254 30.91 20.99 4.49
CA ASP A 254 31.84 22.12 4.56
C ASP A 254 32.60 22.39 3.25
N GLY A 255 32.43 21.53 2.23
CA GLY A 255 33.10 21.61 0.94
C GLY A 255 34.60 21.27 0.97
N ARG A 256 35.11 20.74 2.10
CA ARG A 256 36.50 20.38 2.26
C ARG A 256 36.91 19.31 1.26
N VAL A 257 37.97 19.56 0.53
CA VAL A 257 38.54 18.65 -0.46
C VAL A 257 39.30 17.52 0.25
N LEU A 258 38.87 16.27 0.02
CA LEU A 258 39.53 15.06 0.53
C LEU A 258 40.53 14.52 -0.48
N VAL A 259 40.15 14.58 -1.77
CA VAL A 259 40.98 14.13 -2.90
C VAL A 259 40.80 15.14 -4.03
N GLU A 260 41.88 15.54 -4.69
CA GLU A 260 41.86 16.55 -5.74
C GLU A 260 42.47 16.03 -7.04
N ASN A 261 41.78 16.29 -8.16
CA ASN A 261 42.26 16.11 -9.53
C ASN A 261 42.96 14.74 -9.83
N GLN A 262 42.39 13.65 -9.33
CA GLN A 262 42.88 12.32 -9.62
C GLN A 262 42.43 11.84 -10.99
N PRO A 263 43.31 11.21 -11.80
CA PRO A 263 42.93 10.62 -13.08
C PRO A 263 41.84 9.56 -12.89
N TYR A 264 40.87 9.55 -13.78
CA TYR A 264 39.81 8.57 -13.79
C TYR A 264 40.05 7.47 -14.83
N SER A 265 39.87 6.22 -14.41
CA SER A 265 39.75 5.05 -15.30
C SER A 265 38.48 4.27 -14.92
N SER A 266 37.69 3.88 -15.92
CA SER A 266 36.45 3.13 -15.68
C SER A 266 36.70 1.81 -14.99
N GLY A 267 35.99 1.57 -13.89
CA GLY A 267 36.11 0.34 -13.10
C GLY A 267 37.19 0.36 -12.01
N ASP A 268 38.02 1.41 -11.95
CA ASP A 268 38.98 1.58 -10.89
C ASP A 268 38.31 1.93 -9.55
N GLN A 269 38.97 1.48 -8.47
CA GLN A 269 38.48 1.75 -7.11
C GLN A 269 38.93 3.14 -6.65
N ILE A 270 37.93 4.01 -6.39
CA ILE A 270 38.12 5.36 -5.86
C ILE A 270 38.14 5.26 -4.33
N LYS A 271 39.25 5.64 -3.70
CA LYS A 271 39.46 5.53 -2.24
C LYS A 271 39.45 6.92 -1.58
N PHE A 272 38.79 7.02 -0.46
CA PHE A 272 38.75 8.25 0.35
C PHE A 272 38.37 7.94 1.80
N GLY A 273 38.96 8.57 2.77
CA GLY A 273 38.58 8.52 4.20
C GLY A 273 38.34 7.11 4.76
N GLY A 274 39.07 6.09 4.28
CA GLY A 274 38.85 4.69 4.68
C GLY A 274 37.72 3.97 3.92
N ALA A 275 37.01 4.66 3.03
CA ALA A 275 36.00 4.11 2.14
C ALA A 275 36.54 3.93 0.72
N ALA A 276 35.89 3.08 -0.06
CA ALA A 276 36.18 2.87 -1.46
C ALA A 276 34.89 2.58 -2.24
N VAL A 277 34.78 3.16 -3.42
CA VAL A 277 33.66 2.93 -4.37
C VAL A 277 34.24 2.68 -5.76
N THR A 278 33.49 2.02 -6.63
CA THR A 278 33.85 1.81 -8.02
C THR A 278 32.87 2.54 -8.93
N ILE A 279 33.37 3.37 -9.83
CA ILE A 279 32.55 4.01 -10.87
C ILE A 279 32.91 3.35 -12.20
N SER A 280 31.90 2.86 -12.91
CA SER A 280 32.03 2.19 -14.19
C SER A 280 31.29 2.97 -15.28
N GLY A 281 31.91 3.08 -16.46
CA GLY A 281 31.36 3.81 -17.59
C GLY A 281 32.15 5.09 -17.91
N SER A 282 31.53 6.00 -18.63
CA SER A 282 32.13 7.26 -19.11
C SER A 282 31.34 8.45 -18.56
N PRO A 283 31.64 8.89 -17.32
CA PRO A 283 31.03 10.10 -16.80
C PRO A 283 31.38 11.32 -17.63
N ALA A 284 30.45 12.26 -17.74
CA ALA A 284 30.69 13.54 -18.40
C ALA A 284 31.29 14.55 -17.41
N VAL A 285 31.89 15.60 -17.96
CA VAL A 285 32.35 16.75 -17.15
C VAL A 285 31.17 17.38 -16.43
N GLY A 286 31.27 17.54 -15.12
CA GLY A 286 30.22 18.05 -14.26
C GLY A 286 29.29 16.97 -13.70
N ASP A 287 29.46 15.70 -14.09
CA ASP A 287 28.75 14.60 -13.45
C ASP A 287 29.19 14.46 -11.98
N THR A 288 28.23 14.16 -11.13
CA THR A 288 28.45 14.00 -9.70
C THR A 288 27.90 12.68 -9.18
N PHE A 289 28.61 12.10 -8.22
CA PHE A 289 28.19 10.92 -7.50
C PHE A 289 28.24 11.24 -6.01
N ILE A 290 27.17 10.91 -5.30
CA ILE A 290 27.03 11.19 -3.87
C ILE A 290 27.29 9.88 -3.14
N VAL A 291 28.13 9.94 -2.10
CA VAL A 291 28.36 8.83 -1.18
C VAL A 291 27.94 9.28 0.20
N GLU A 292 26.85 8.71 0.66
CA GLU A 292 26.24 9.00 1.95
C GLU A 292 26.81 8.07 3.02
N SER A 293 27.18 8.64 4.16
CA SER A 293 27.50 7.90 5.38
C SER A 293 26.21 7.50 6.08
N SER A 294 26.08 6.24 6.49
CA SER A 294 24.88 5.73 7.14
C SER A 294 25.23 4.90 8.36
N ASP A 295 24.35 4.94 9.38
CA ASP A 295 24.32 3.98 10.48
C ASP A 295 23.37 2.81 10.19
N ARG A 296 22.96 2.65 8.93
CA ARG A 296 21.97 1.65 8.49
C ARG A 296 22.57 0.69 7.51
N LYS A 297 22.16 -0.56 7.61
CA LYS A 297 22.61 -1.65 6.73
C LYS A 297 21.47 -2.60 6.43
N GLY A 298 21.31 -2.96 5.16
CA GLY A 298 20.29 -3.93 4.75
C GLY A 298 20.52 -5.29 5.42
N LEU A 299 19.42 -5.94 5.79
CA LEU A 299 19.46 -7.26 6.43
C LEU A 299 20.18 -8.28 5.55
N LEU A 300 19.81 -8.38 4.26
CA LEU A 300 20.45 -9.31 3.33
C LEU A 300 21.92 -8.96 3.12
N SER A 301 22.23 -7.68 2.85
CA SER A 301 23.63 -7.23 2.64
C SER A 301 24.50 -7.48 3.86
N GLY A 302 23.94 -7.32 5.07
CA GLY A 302 24.65 -7.61 6.31
C GLY A 302 25.02 -9.09 6.46
N LEU A 303 24.10 -9.98 6.09
CA LEU A 303 24.34 -11.43 6.10
C LEU A 303 25.28 -11.87 4.98
N GLU A 304 25.16 -11.30 3.79
CA GLU A 304 26.08 -11.57 2.67
C GLU A 304 27.52 -11.16 3.00
N ASP A 305 27.71 -10.01 3.67
CA ASP A 305 29.04 -9.61 4.14
C ASP A 305 29.60 -10.58 5.19
N PHE A 306 28.73 -11.12 6.05
CA PHE A 306 29.15 -12.14 7.01
C PHE A 306 29.51 -13.46 6.32
N VAL A 307 28.73 -13.91 5.32
CA VAL A 307 29.07 -15.07 4.49
C VAL A 307 30.43 -14.88 3.81
N ALA A 308 30.68 -13.71 3.24
CA ALA A 308 31.97 -13.37 2.64
C ALA A 308 33.12 -13.42 3.68
N ALA A 309 32.86 -12.98 4.92
CA ALA A 309 33.85 -13.07 6.01
C ALA A 309 34.16 -14.52 6.38
N LEU A 310 33.17 -15.44 6.41
CA LEU A 310 33.40 -16.87 6.68
C LEU A 310 34.33 -17.52 5.66
N TYR A 311 34.22 -17.12 4.39
CA TYR A 311 35.16 -17.63 3.34
C TYR A 311 36.53 -16.96 3.39
N LYS A 312 36.60 -15.69 3.77
CA LYS A 312 37.80 -14.88 3.77
C LYS A 312 38.79 -15.27 4.88
N PHE A 313 38.29 -15.36 6.13
CA PHE A 313 39.15 -15.56 7.30
C PHE A 313 39.63 -16.99 7.44
N GLY A 314 40.93 -17.11 7.77
CA GLY A 314 41.62 -18.39 8.02
C GLY A 314 41.46 -18.87 9.47
N ASP A 315 42.40 -19.78 9.86
CA ASP A 315 42.37 -20.42 11.18
C ASP A 315 43.45 -19.85 12.12
N ASN A 316 44.20 -18.82 11.69
CA ASN A 316 45.18 -18.13 12.55
C ASN A 316 44.45 -17.28 13.62
N VAL A 317 45.15 -16.88 14.66
CA VAL A 317 44.61 -16.17 15.82
C VAL A 317 44.01 -14.82 15.39
N ALA A 318 44.68 -14.05 14.56
CA ALA A 318 44.20 -12.72 14.12
C ALA A 318 42.90 -12.83 13.28
N ASP A 319 42.80 -13.83 12.39
CA ASP A 319 41.60 -14.07 11.61
C ASP A 319 40.41 -14.52 12.49
N LYS A 320 40.70 -15.34 13.52
CA LYS A 320 39.63 -15.76 14.48
C LYS A 320 39.15 -14.59 15.31
N GLU A 321 39.97 -13.66 15.76
CA GLU A 321 39.61 -12.45 16.45
C GLU A 321 38.78 -11.51 15.54
N ALA A 322 39.21 -11.34 14.30
CA ALA A 322 38.47 -10.56 13.30
C ALA A 322 37.08 -11.17 13.03
N LEU A 323 37.01 -12.51 12.90
CA LEU A 323 35.74 -13.21 12.71
C LEU A 323 34.84 -13.08 13.94
N ALA A 324 35.37 -13.18 15.16
CA ALA A 324 34.59 -13.00 16.39
C ALA A 324 33.95 -11.59 16.45
N THR A 325 34.70 -10.56 16.04
CA THR A 325 34.19 -9.17 15.93
C THR A 325 33.06 -9.09 14.90
N LYS A 326 33.22 -9.70 13.72
CA LYS A 326 32.17 -9.73 12.68
C LYS A 326 30.94 -10.52 13.12
N THR A 327 31.13 -11.62 13.86
CA THR A 327 30.03 -12.40 14.45
C THR A 327 29.22 -11.53 15.42
N ALA A 328 29.89 -10.82 16.33
CA ALA A 328 29.21 -9.93 17.27
C ALA A 328 28.43 -8.81 16.57
N SER A 329 29.03 -8.17 15.55
CA SER A 329 28.36 -7.14 14.73
C SER A 329 27.16 -7.72 13.97
N ALA A 330 27.29 -8.91 13.36
CA ALA A 330 26.20 -9.57 12.64
C ALA A 330 25.03 -9.92 13.57
N LEU A 331 25.31 -10.48 14.76
CA LEU A 331 24.27 -10.77 15.76
C LEU A 331 23.53 -9.51 16.22
N THR A 332 24.25 -8.42 16.46
CA THR A 332 23.62 -7.15 16.87
C THR A 332 22.76 -6.59 15.74
N ASN A 333 23.22 -6.64 14.49
CA ASN A 333 22.43 -6.19 13.33
C ASN A 333 21.19 -7.04 13.12
N LEU A 334 21.28 -8.37 13.31
CA LEU A 334 20.11 -9.28 13.27
C LEU A 334 19.11 -8.97 14.39
N ASN A 335 19.59 -8.68 15.60
CA ASN A 335 18.73 -8.25 16.71
C ASN A 335 18.01 -6.93 16.41
N ASN A 336 18.71 -5.96 15.81
CA ASN A 336 18.13 -4.69 15.40
C ASN A 336 17.06 -4.90 14.32
N ALA A 337 17.34 -5.77 13.34
CA ALA A 337 16.35 -6.15 12.31
C ALA A 337 15.13 -6.82 12.94
N GLN A 338 15.33 -7.77 13.84
CA GLN A 338 14.25 -8.44 14.56
C GLN A 338 13.38 -7.45 15.33
N THR A 339 13.99 -6.48 16.02
CA THR A 339 13.27 -5.44 16.76
C THR A 339 12.43 -4.58 15.81
N ALA A 340 12.98 -4.14 14.68
CA ALA A 340 12.26 -3.34 13.69
C ALA A 340 11.06 -4.10 13.09
N LEU A 341 11.21 -5.41 12.84
CA LEU A 341 10.11 -6.25 12.38
C LEU A 341 9.01 -6.42 13.43
N LEU A 342 9.38 -6.60 14.70
CA LEU A 342 8.41 -6.70 15.80
C LEU A 342 7.62 -5.39 15.99
N GLU A 343 8.27 -4.23 15.89
CA GLU A 343 7.62 -2.91 15.91
C GLU A 343 6.61 -2.78 14.76
N THR A 344 6.99 -3.22 13.57
CA THR A 344 6.10 -3.19 12.39
C THR A 344 4.94 -4.16 12.56
N ARG A 345 5.15 -5.37 13.04
CA ARG A 345 4.08 -6.33 13.34
C ARG A 345 3.09 -5.77 14.36
N SER A 346 3.58 -5.06 15.39
CA SER A 346 2.72 -4.37 16.36
C SER A 346 1.88 -3.27 15.67
N SER A 347 2.48 -2.50 14.75
CA SER A 347 1.75 -1.50 13.96
C SER A 347 0.69 -2.13 13.05
N ILE A 348 1.02 -3.26 12.40
CA ILE A 348 0.06 -4.02 11.57
C ILE A 348 -1.09 -4.53 12.44
N GLY A 349 -0.81 -5.08 13.63
CA GLY A 349 -1.82 -5.50 14.59
C GLY A 349 -2.76 -4.38 15.01
N ALA A 350 -2.23 -3.18 15.25
CA ALA A 350 -3.04 -2.00 15.55
C ALA A 350 -3.93 -1.59 14.37
N ARG A 351 -3.41 -1.67 13.12
CA ARG A 351 -4.20 -1.42 11.90
C ARG A 351 -5.30 -2.46 11.69
N LEU A 352 -5.03 -3.74 11.95
CA LEU A 352 -6.03 -4.81 11.88
C LEU A 352 -7.15 -4.60 12.91
N ASN A 353 -6.81 -4.25 14.15
CA ASN A 353 -7.81 -3.90 15.16
C ASN A 353 -8.68 -2.70 14.74
N LEU A 354 -8.08 -1.69 14.09
CA LEU A 354 -8.83 -0.55 13.55
C LEU A 354 -9.78 -1.00 12.43
N VAL A 355 -9.34 -1.91 11.56
CA VAL A 355 -10.17 -2.50 10.49
C VAL A 355 -11.37 -3.21 11.09
N ASP A 356 -11.18 -4.08 12.07
CA ASP A 356 -12.26 -4.85 12.70
C ASP A 356 -13.27 -3.95 13.42
N ASN A 357 -12.80 -2.96 14.17
CA ASN A 357 -13.65 -1.98 14.83
C ASN A 357 -14.45 -1.15 13.82
N THR A 358 -13.83 -0.73 12.72
CA THR A 358 -14.49 0.05 11.68
C THR A 358 -15.51 -0.80 10.91
N LEU A 359 -15.20 -2.07 10.65
CA LEU A 359 -16.13 -3.02 10.02
C LEU A 359 -17.41 -3.18 10.87
N THR A 360 -17.24 -3.42 12.17
CA THR A 360 -18.37 -3.54 13.12
C THR A 360 -19.21 -2.26 13.14
N ALA A 361 -18.58 -1.08 13.23
CA ALA A 361 -19.27 0.19 13.22
C ALA A 361 -20.03 0.44 11.90
N ASN A 362 -19.48 0.05 10.76
CA ASN A 362 -20.14 0.14 9.47
C ASN A 362 -21.32 -0.84 9.35
N GLU A 363 -21.21 -2.05 9.92
CA GLU A 363 -22.31 -3.02 9.97
C GLU A 363 -23.47 -2.48 10.80
N ASP A 364 -23.21 -1.93 11.98
CA ASP A 364 -24.20 -1.30 12.84
C ASP A 364 -24.87 -0.10 12.12
N SER A 365 -24.08 0.74 11.47
CA SER A 365 -24.58 1.85 10.67
C SER A 365 -25.47 1.37 9.50
N ASN A 366 -25.05 0.32 8.81
CA ASN A 366 -25.83 -0.28 7.73
C ASN A 366 -27.18 -0.81 8.22
N LEU A 367 -27.21 -1.45 9.40
CA LEU A 367 -28.46 -1.91 10.02
C LEU A 367 -29.39 -0.74 10.38
N ALA A 368 -28.84 0.33 10.96
CA ALA A 368 -29.60 1.54 11.28
C ALA A 368 -30.18 2.20 10.01
N ILE A 369 -29.37 2.31 8.94
CA ILE A 369 -29.80 2.86 7.65
C ILE A 369 -30.90 1.99 7.04
N GLN A 370 -30.75 0.66 7.04
CA GLN A 370 -31.76 -0.27 6.51
C GLN A 370 -33.07 -0.16 7.29
N THR A 371 -33.01 -0.04 8.62
CA THR A 371 -34.20 0.16 9.47
C THR A 371 -34.92 1.50 9.15
N ALA A 372 -34.12 2.57 8.96
CA ALA A 372 -34.66 3.87 8.56
C ALA A 372 -35.27 3.83 7.15
N LEU A 373 -34.65 3.14 6.21
CA LEU A 373 -35.18 2.92 4.86
C LEU A 373 -36.47 2.13 4.91
N SER A 374 -36.53 1.03 5.68
CA SER A 374 -37.73 0.23 5.87
C SER A 374 -38.89 1.08 6.39
N THR A 375 -38.65 1.92 7.42
CA THR A 375 -39.68 2.81 7.99
C THR A 375 -40.20 3.83 6.97
N LEU A 376 -39.35 4.31 6.05
CA LEU A 376 -39.74 5.32 5.05
C LEU A 376 -40.37 4.72 3.80
N GLN A 377 -39.90 3.55 3.38
CA GLN A 377 -40.14 2.98 2.06
C GLN A 377 -41.10 1.80 2.08
N ASP A 378 -41.12 0.97 3.14
CA ASP A 378 -41.86 -0.28 3.15
C ASP A 378 -43.35 -0.03 3.34
N LEU A 379 -44.16 -0.88 2.73
CA LEU A 379 -45.63 -0.82 2.76
C LEU A 379 -46.18 -1.62 3.95
N ASP A 380 -47.11 -1.00 4.69
CA ASP A 380 -47.96 -1.76 5.61
C ASP A 380 -49.03 -2.51 4.80
N TYR A 381 -48.80 -3.80 4.59
CA TYR A 381 -49.67 -4.66 3.82
C TYR A 381 -51.12 -4.71 4.36
N ALA A 382 -51.32 -4.72 5.68
CA ALA A 382 -52.65 -4.82 6.25
C ALA A 382 -53.46 -3.56 5.92
N SER A 383 -52.84 -2.39 6.07
CA SER A 383 -53.41 -1.11 5.72
C SER A 383 -53.69 -0.98 4.21
N ALA A 384 -52.70 -1.39 3.40
CA ALA A 384 -52.82 -1.31 1.93
C ALA A 384 -53.88 -2.24 1.35
N ILE A 385 -54.06 -3.45 1.86
CA ILE A 385 -55.12 -4.37 1.41
C ILE A 385 -56.46 -3.82 1.82
N SER A 386 -56.59 -3.28 3.03
CA SER A 386 -57.83 -2.63 3.48
C SER A 386 -58.20 -1.45 2.58
N GLN A 387 -57.21 -0.61 2.24
CA GLN A 387 -57.38 0.53 1.33
C GLN A 387 -57.76 0.07 -0.07
N LEU A 388 -57.07 -0.97 -0.63
CA LEU A 388 -57.42 -1.53 -1.96
C LEU A 388 -58.87 -2.04 -2.00
N THR A 389 -59.30 -2.73 -0.93
CA THR A 389 -60.67 -3.25 -0.85
C THR A 389 -61.68 -2.11 -0.83
N GLN A 390 -61.42 -1.06 -0.06
CA GLN A 390 -62.28 0.14 0.00
C GLN A 390 -62.32 0.89 -1.34
N GLU A 391 -61.15 1.12 -1.96
CA GLU A 391 -61.04 1.80 -3.27
C GLU A 391 -61.75 1.01 -4.38
N SER A 392 -61.59 -0.33 -4.40
CA SER A 392 -62.27 -1.21 -5.35
C SER A 392 -63.79 -1.14 -5.18
N PHE A 393 -64.28 -1.20 -3.93
CA PHE A 393 -65.71 -1.07 -3.65
C PHE A 393 -66.28 0.30 -4.09
N ILE A 394 -65.56 1.39 -3.80
CA ILE A 394 -65.93 2.74 -4.23
C ILE A 394 -65.95 2.85 -5.76
N LEU A 395 -64.96 2.26 -6.44
CA LEU A 395 -64.87 2.24 -7.92
C LEU A 395 -66.08 1.51 -8.51
N GLU A 396 -66.44 0.33 -7.99
CA GLU A 396 -67.64 -0.43 -8.44
C GLU A 396 -68.94 0.38 -8.20
N ALA A 397 -69.06 0.97 -7.05
CA ALA A 397 -70.26 1.81 -6.73
C ALA A 397 -70.34 3.06 -7.64
N ALA A 398 -69.18 3.69 -7.91
CA ALA A 398 -69.10 4.83 -8.82
C ALA A 398 -69.43 4.45 -10.27
N GLN A 399 -68.97 3.31 -10.76
CA GLN A 399 -69.26 2.77 -12.07
C GLN A 399 -70.74 2.46 -12.21
N ALA A 400 -71.37 1.81 -11.20
CA ALA A 400 -72.81 1.50 -11.18
C ALA A 400 -73.65 2.78 -11.16
N SER A 401 -73.23 3.79 -10.37
CA SER A 401 -73.92 5.08 -10.31
C SER A 401 -73.84 5.87 -11.61
N PHE A 402 -72.60 5.90 -12.22
CA PHE A 402 -72.42 6.56 -13.51
C PHE A 402 -73.25 5.92 -14.60
N ALA A 403 -73.30 4.59 -14.65
CA ALA A 403 -74.13 3.87 -15.59
C ALA A 403 -75.61 4.15 -15.44
N ARG A 404 -76.10 4.35 -14.22
CA ARG A 404 -77.52 4.78 -13.95
C ARG A 404 -77.73 6.21 -14.39
N VAL A 405 -76.89 7.14 -14.05
CA VAL A 405 -76.97 8.53 -14.44
C VAL A 405 -76.91 8.74 -15.93
N SER A 406 -76.01 8.00 -16.61
CA SER A 406 -75.87 8.06 -18.07
C SER A 406 -77.12 7.54 -18.82
N LYS A 407 -77.85 6.61 -18.22
CA LYS A 407 -79.18 6.13 -18.75
C LYS A 407 -80.35 7.10 -18.49
N LEU A 408 -80.20 8.00 -17.53
CA LEU A 408 -81.19 9.05 -17.21
C LEU A 408 -81.01 10.31 -18.09
N SER A 409 -80.56 10.15 -19.34
CA SER A 409 -80.50 11.25 -20.29
C SER A 409 -81.90 11.83 -20.55
N ILE A 410 -81.98 13.15 -20.49
CA ILE A 410 -83.23 13.93 -20.72
C ILE A 410 -83.94 13.58 -22.04
N PHE A 411 -83.20 12.93 -22.97
CA PHE A 411 -83.72 12.47 -24.25
C PHE A 411 -84.67 11.22 -24.19
N ASN A 412 -84.75 10.53 -23.06
CA ASN A 412 -85.75 9.45 -22.86
C ASN A 412 -87.02 9.88 -22.28
N TYR A 413 -87.23 11.20 -22.14
CA TYR A 413 -88.47 11.80 -21.59
C TYR A 413 -89.19 12.78 -22.55
N ILE A 414 -88.82 12.80 -23.81
CA ILE A 414 -89.46 13.49 -24.92
C ILE A 414 -90.05 12.49 -25.88
#